data_0b71c12238dbd869be2f2a2f57631bca
#
_entry.id   0b71c12238dbd869be2f2a2f57631bca
#
_cell.length_a   1.000
_cell.length_b   1.000
_cell.length_c   1.000
_cell.angle_alpha   90.00
_cell.angle_beta   90.00
_cell.angle_gamma   90.00
#
_symmetry.space_group_name_H-M   'P 1'
#
loop_
_entity.id
_entity.type
_entity.pdbx_description
1 polymer ?
#
loop_
_entity_poly.entity_id
_entity_poly.type
_entity_poly.pdbx_seq_one_letter_code
_entity_poly.pdbx_strand_id
1 'polypeptide(L)'
;MLLTSLRTISWLLLTTLPQSQSQTPADHSFSVCNEQSYNCRTLSNISYPFWGLNRSRQCGRGGDAFKLTCHDDKTTSIRIATQNFTVKDINITAQTMILVRADLALNVCSPQFGDTYLSPSLFQYGSSVYNITIFYNCSSTSNIDTSLAAFKCGYENTLFTDGVEYELLRTFPWLERCGRQVQVPLDVVYDSNGGRDFLKQAFTSGFLVNYTVLNTVPVDNNTKELLVDDSATWYPD
;
A
#
# COMPACT_ATOMS: atom_id res chain seq x y z
N MET A 1 22.21 75.42 -27.04
CA MET A 1 20.95 74.64 -26.99
C MET A 1 21.14 73.20 -27.44
N LEU A 2 22.20 72.47 -26.98
CA LEU A 2 22.51 71.11 -27.46
C LEU A 2 22.98 70.16 -26.33
N LEU A 3 22.83 70.57 -25.05
CA LEU A 3 23.28 69.79 -23.91
C LEU A 3 22.12 69.18 -23.06
N THR A 4 20.88 69.46 -23.37
CA THR A 4 19.70 68.96 -22.62
C THR A 4 19.07 67.70 -23.24
N SER A 5 19.45 67.34 -24.46
CA SER A 5 18.87 66.17 -25.18
C SER A 5 19.53 64.83 -24.85
N LEU A 6 20.73 64.80 -24.31
CA LEU A 6 21.46 63.56 -24.00
C LEU A 6 21.10 62.94 -22.63
N ARG A 7 20.50 63.73 -21.72
CA ARG A 7 20.11 63.18 -20.38
C ARG A 7 18.78 62.49 -20.36
N THR A 8 17.89 62.75 -21.28
CA THR A 8 16.56 62.11 -21.36
C THR A 8 16.59 60.76 -22.02
N ILE A 9 17.59 60.47 -22.87
CA ILE A 9 17.72 59.19 -23.56
C ILE A 9 18.30 58.14 -22.61
N SER A 10 19.13 58.54 -21.62
CA SER A 10 19.72 57.61 -20.64
C SER A 10 18.69 57.03 -19.65
N TRP A 11 17.59 57.73 -19.39
CA TRP A 11 16.55 57.26 -18.46
C TRP A 11 15.57 56.30 -19.10
N LEU A 12 15.37 56.35 -20.41
CA LEU A 12 14.45 55.47 -21.13
C LEU A 12 15.03 54.07 -21.43
N LEU A 13 16.37 53.92 -21.38
CA LEU A 13 17.02 52.66 -21.61
C LEU A 13 17.13 51.76 -20.35
N LEU A 14 16.84 52.32 -19.15
CA LEU A 14 16.89 51.54 -17.90
C LEU A 14 15.57 50.84 -17.52
N THR A 15 14.49 51.13 -18.24
CA THR A 15 13.16 50.59 -17.90
C THR A 15 12.75 49.34 -18.71
N THR A 16 13.57 48.87 -19.63
CA THR A 16 13.26 47.72 -20.51
C THR A 16 14.17 46.51 -20.30
N LEU A 17 14.79 46.34 -19.14
CA LEU A 17 15.40 45.09 -18.82
C LEU A 17 14.29 44.07 -18.57
N PRO A 18 14.15 43.01 -19.38
CA PRO A 18 13.21 41.95 -19.07
C PRO A 18 13.62 41.38 -17.70
N GLN A 19 12.71 41.42 -16.73
CA GLN A 19 12.88 40.67 -15.51
C GLN A 19 12.94 39.21 -15.91
N SER A 20 14.15 38.66 -16.03
CA SER A 20 14.37 37.24 -16.09
C SER A 20 13.91 36.68 -14.74
N GLN A 21 12.68 36.15 -14.70
CA GLN A 21 12.25 35.35 -13.59
C GLN A 21 13.11 34.09 -13.61
N SER A 22 14.12 34.08 -12.78
CA SER A 22 14.88 32.87 -12.47
C SER A 22 13.93 31.90 -11.81
N GLN A 23 13.34 30.99 -12.59
CA GLN A 23 12.60 29.87 -12.04
C GLN A 23 13.59 29.07 -11.21
N THR A 24 13.31 28.91 -9.91
CA THR A 24 14.11 28.05 -9.06
C THR A 24 13.99 26.61 -9.52
N PRO A 25 15.03 25.77 -9.37
CA PRO A 25 14.96 24.35 -9.75
C PRO A 25 13.78 23.61 -9.10
N ALA A 26 13.31 24.07 -7.93
CA ALA A 26 12.14 23.55 -7.24
C ALA A 26 10.83 23.81 -8.00
N ASP A 27 10.64 25.00 -8.57
CA ASP A 27 9.42 25.33 -9.33
C ASP A 27 9.33 24.53 -10.62
N HIS A 28 10.46 24.28 -11.29
CA HIS A 28 10.48 23.45 -12.50
C HIS A 28 10.15 21.97 -12.19
N SER A 29 10.67 21.41 -11.10
CA SER A 29 10.37 20.04 -10.72
C SER A 29 8.92 19.85 -10.31
N PHE A 30 8.32 20.83 -9.63
CA PHE A 30 6.93 20.81 -9.23
C PHE A 30 5.99 20.85 -10.45
N SER A 31 6.25 21.73 -11.43
CA SER A 31 5.45 21.80 -12.65
C SER A 31 5.47 20.52 -13.46
N VAL A 32 6.64 19.89 -13.62
CA VAL A 32 6.80 18.59 -14.31
C VAL A 32 6.01 17.49 -13.62
N CYS A 33 5.99 17.46 -12.30
CA CYS A 33 5.28 16.42 -11.55
C CYS A 33 3.75 16.56 -11.60
N ASN A 34 3.23 17.78 -11.82
CA ASN A 34 1.78 17.99 -12.00
C ASN A 34 1.27 17.47 -13.34
N GLU A 35 2.14 17.40 -14.36
CA GLU A 35 1.81 16.86 -15.67
C GLU A 35 1.93 15.34 -15.76
N GLN A 36 2.63 14.72 -14.79
CA GLN A 36 2.84 13.28 -14.77
C GLN A 36 1.83 12.59 -13.86
N SER A 37 1.18 11.56 -14.35
CA SER A 37 0.32 10.68 -13.58
C SER A 37 0.64 9.21 -13.86
N TYR A 38 0.45 8.35 -12.87
CA TYR A 38 0.52 6.91 -13.08
C TYR A 38 -0.80 6.42 -13.68
N ASN A 39 -0.71 5.66 -14.77
CA ASN A 39 -1.87 5.12 -15.47
C ASN A 39 -1.61 3.65 -15.84
N CYS A 40 -2.44 2.73 -15.33
CA CYS A 40 -2.36 1.31 -15.65
C CYS A 40 -3.77 0.71 -15.63
N ARG A 41 -4.37 0.52 -16.80
CA ARG A 41 -5.73 0.00 -16.99
C ARG A 41 -6.80 0.83 -16.24
N THR A 42 -7.36 0.28 -15.17
CA THR A 42 -8.42 0.91 -14.37
C THR A 42 -7.90 1.99 -13.43
N LEU A 43 -6.63 1.89 -13.03
CA LEU A 43 -5.97 2.92 -12.22
C LEU A 43 -5.44 4.01 -13.15
N SER A 44 -6.05 5.18 -13.09
CA SER A 44 -5.68 6.34 -13.90
C SER A 44 -5.58 7.59 -13.04
N ASN A 45 -4.76 8.54 -13.52
CA ASN A 45 -4.55 9.82 -12.87
C ASN A 45 -4.04 9.72 -11.41
N ILE A 46 -3.31 8.64 -11.10
CA ILE A 46 -2.71 8.47 -9.78
C ILE A 46 -1.51 9.41 -9.66
N SER A 47 -1.55 10.24 -8.64
CA SER A 47 -0.56 11.28 -8.35
C SER A 47 0.22 11.00 -7.07
N TYR A 48 0.81 12.02 -6.47
CA TYR A 48 1.50 11.93 -5.19
C TYR A 48 0.63 11.26 -4.10
N PRO A 49 1.16 10.35 -3.30
CA PRO A 49 2.57 10.01 -3.10
C PRO A 49 3.12 8.90 -4.01
N PHE A 50 2.32 8.36 -4.91
CA PHE A 50 2.68 7.22 -5.75
C PHE A 50 3.57 7.62 -6.93
N TRP A 51 4.37 6.66 -7.39
CA TRP A 51 5.23 6.77 -8.56
C TRP A 51 5.40 5.41 -9.25
N GLY A 52 5.88 5.42 -10.47
CA GLY A 52 6.09 4.23 -11.29
C GLY A 52 5.58 4.43 -12.71
N LEU A 53 5.94 3.54 -13.64
CA LEU A 53 5.63 3.61 -15.05
C LEU A 53 6.04 4.98 -15.63
N ASN A 54 5.08 5.79 -16.06
CA ASN A 54 5.28 7.12 -16.65
C ASN A 54 5.32 8.28 -15.65
N ARG A 55 5.21 8.00 -14.34
CA ARG A 55 5.41 8.98 -13.28
C ARG A 55 6.74 8.72 -12.58
N SER A 56 7.67 9.66 -12.70
CA SER A 56 9.03 9.48 -12.22
C SER A 56 9.11 9.39 -10.67
N ARG A 57 10.18 8.77 -10.16
CA ARG A 57 10.41 8.60 -8.72
C ARG A 57 10.44 9.92 -7.96
N GLN A 58 11.00 10.96 -8.55
CA GLN A 58 11.07 12.30 -7.97
C GLN A 58 9.70 12.97 -7.79
N CYS A 59 8.67 12.49 -8.51
CA CYS A 59 7.30 12.98 -8.41
C CYS A 59 6.46 12.23 -7.39
N GLY A 60 7.02 11.20 -6.75
CA GLY A 60 6.43 10.47 -5.65
C GLY A 60 7.08 10.79 -4.33
N ARG A 61 6.60 10.15 -3.26
CA ARG A 61 7.35 10.12 -2.01
C ARG A 61 8.60 9.25 -2.22
N GLY A 62 9.76 9.75 -1.82
CA GLY A 62 11.02 9.04 -1.96
C GLY A 62 10.97 7.62 -1.36
N GLY A 63 11.84 6.72 -1.84
CA GLY A 63 11.83 5.31 -1.46
C GLY A 63 10.87 4.46 -2.29
N ASP A 64 10.78 3.18 -1.95
CA ASP A 64 10.02 2.19 -2.73
C ASP A 64 8.63 1.89 -2.16
N ALA A 65 8.29 2.43 -0.99
CA ALA A 65 7.03 2.15 -0.30
C ALA A 65 5.77 2.52 -1.12
N PHE A 66 5.85 3.58 -1.94
CA PHE A 66 4.77 4.04 -2.80
C PHE A 66 5.01 3.76 -4.29
N LYS A 67 5.93 2.83 -4.60
CA LYS A 67 6.18 2.42 -5.98
C LYS A 67 5.08 1.51 -6.49
N LEU A 68 4.44 1.91 -7.58
CA LEU A 68 3.48 1.09 -8.30
C LEU A 68 4.15 0.42 -9.51
N THR A 69 3.86 -0.85 -9.72
CA THR A 69 4.32 -1.61 -10.88
C THR A 69 3.11 -2.02 -11.72
N CYS A 70 3.11 -1.61 -12.99
CA CYS A 70 2.13 -2.06 -13.98
C CYS A 70 2.67 -3.30 -14.69
N HIS A 71 1.93 -4.40 -14.64
CA HIS A 71 2.28 -5.67 -15.27
C HIS A 71 1.74 -5.75 -16.72
N ASP A 72 2.22 -6.71 -17.49
CA ASP A 72 1.81 -6.91 -18.91
C ASP A 72 0.32 -7.22 -19.04
N ASP A 73 -0.28 -7.90 -18.06
CA ASP A 73 -1.71 -8.16 -17.97
C ASP A 73 -2.53 -6.93 -17.51
N LYS A 74 -1.85 -5.79 -17.38
CA LYS A 74 -2.42 -4.51 -16.92
C LYS A 74 -2.92 -4.52 -15.48
N THR A 75 -2.46 -5.43 -14.66
CA THR A 75 -2.65 -5.34 -13.20
C THR A 75 -1.60 -4.42 -12.58
N THR A 76 -1.98 -3.72 -11.52
CA THR A 76 -1.04 -2.89 -10.73
C THR A 76 -0.71 -3.59 -9.44
N SER A 77 0.57 -3.62 -9.08
CA SER A 77 1.02 -4.10 -7.78
C SER A 77 1.78 -3.04 -7.00
N ILE A 78 1.74 -3.18 -5.67
CA ILE A 78 2.56 -2.45 -4.70
C ILE A 78 3.25 -3.46 -3.79
N ARG A 79 4.50 -3.16 -3.41
CA ARG A 79 5.22 -3.95 -2.42
C ARG A 79 5.22 -3.23 -1.09
N ILE A 80 4.65 -3.86 -0.07
CA ILE A 80 4.65 -3.35 1.30
C ILE A 80 5.45 -4.35 2.14
N ALA A 81 6.51 -3.87 2.79
CA ALA A 81 7.51 -4.71 3.44
C ALA A 81 8.02 -5.80 2.47
N THR A 82 7.82 -7.06 2.80
CA THR A 82 8.25 -8.20 1.98
C THR A 82 7.16 -8.79 1.09
N GLN A 83 5.91 -8.27 1.18
CA GLN A 83 4.75 -8.82 0.49
C GLN A 83 4.33 -7.99 -0.71
N ASN A 84 3.89 -8.66 -1.77
CA ASN A 84 3.32 -8.02 -2.94
C ASN A 84 1.79 -8.08 -2.88
N PHE A 85 1.17 -6.95 -3.14
CA PHE A 85 -0.28 -6.80 -3.19
C PHE A 85 -0.71 -6.32 -4.58
N THR A 86 -1.80 -6.85 -5.09
CA THR A 86 -2.48 -6.23 -6.24
C THR A 86 -3.30 -5.04 -5.77
N VAL A 87 -3.16 -3.92 -6.44
CA VAL A 87 -3.92 -2.70 -6.16
C VAL A 87 -5.16 -2.67 -7.05
N LYS A 88 -6.33 -2.69 -6.44
CA LYS A 88 -7.61 -2.59 -7.17
C LYS A 88 -8.09 -1.17 -7.35
N ASP A 89 -7.88 -0.35 -6.33
CA ASP A 89 -8.31 1.04 -6.31
C ASP A 89 -7.40 1.91 -5.44
N ILE A 90 -7.31 3.19 -5.78
CA ILE A 90 -6.61 4.22 -5.00
C ILE A 90 -7.48 5.48 -4.97
N ASN A 91 -7.82 5.92 -3.79
CA ASN A 91 -8.45 7.23 -3.57
C ASN A 91 -7.42 8.19 -2.97
N ILE A 92 -6.88 9.08 -3.80
CA ILE A 92 -5.86 10.05 -3.39
C ILE A 92 -6.41 11.03 -2.34
N THR A 93 -7.65 11.48 -2.50
CA THR A 93 -8.27 12.46 -1.60
C THR A 93 -8.54 11.88 -0.21
N ALA A 94 -9.04 10.65 -0.17
CA ALA A 94 -9.30 9.94 1.08
C ALA A 94 -8.06 9.29 1.68
N GLN A 95 -6.95 9.26 0.94
CA GLN A 95 -5.72 8.55 1.31
C GLN A 95 -5.97 7.06 1.62
N THR A 96 -6.75 6.41 0.76
CA THR A 96 -7.11 5.00 0.91
C THR A 96 -6.78 4.22 -0.35
N MET A 97 -6.60 2.92 -0.20
CA MET A 97 -6.45 1.97 -1.32
C MET A 97 -7.12 0.64 -0.99
N ILE A 98 -7.52 -0.11 -2.02
CA ILE A 98 -7.99 -1.48 -1.89
C ILE A 98 -6.88 -2.42 -2.36
N LEU A 99 -6.40 -3.25 -1.44
CA LEU A 99 -5.33 -4.22 -1.67
C LEU A 99 -5.86 -5.65 -1.70
N VAL A 100 -5.28 -6.47 -2.57
CA VAL A 100 -5.54 -7.90 -2.68
C VAL A 100 -4.26 -8.68 -2.42
N ARG A 101 -4.32 -9.68 -1.56
CA ARG A 101 -3.31 -10.73 -1.43
C ARG A 101 -3.38 -11.65 -2.66
N ALA A 102 -2.62 -11.33 -3.71
CA ALA A 102 -2.66 -12.05 -4.99
C ALA A 102 -2.37 -13.55 -4.84
N ASP A 103 -1.48 -13.91 -3.94
CA ASP A 103 -1.13 -15.29 -3.60
C ASP A 103 -2.35 -16.08 -3.08
N LEU A 104 -3.08 -15.54 -2.10
CA LEU A 104 -4.28 -16.15 -1.51
C LEU A 104 -5.45 -16.17 -2.49
N ALA A 105 -5.64 -15.10 -3.26
CA ALA A 105 -6.68 -15.01 -4.27
C ALA A 105 -6.52 -16.06 -5.39
N LEU A 106 -5.27 -16.38 -5.74
CA LEU A 106 -4.95 -17.43 -6.72
C LEU A 106 -5.16 -18.83 -6.17
N ASN A 107 -4.68 -19.11 -4.99
CA ASN A 107 -4.76 -20.43 -4.38
C ASN A 107 -4.71 -20.38 -2.86
N VAL A 108 -5.88 -20.39 -2.22
CA VAL A 108 -5.99 -20.41 -0.75
C VAL A 108 -5.34 -21.63 -0.10
N CYS A 109 -5.03 -22.67 -0.86
CA CYS A 109 -4.45 -23.91 -0.36
C CYS A 109 -2.91 -24.01 -0.47
N SER A 110 -2.21 -22.93 -0.84
CA SER A 110 -0.75 -22.99 -0.92
C SER A 110 -0.10 -23.06 0.46
N PRO A 111 0.89 -23.91 0.67
CA PRO A 111 1.55 -24.06 1.97
C PRO A 111 2.57 -22.97 2.30
N GLN A 112 2.79 -21.99 1.43
CA GLN A 112 3.86 -20.97 1.56
C GLN A 112 3.40 -19.63 2.09
N PHE A 113 2.14 -19.48 2.51
CA PHE A 113 1.62 -18.22 2.98
C PHE A 113 2.13 -17.85 4.38
N GLY A 114 2.47 -16.59 4.58
CA GLY A 114 2.68 -15.97 5.89
C GLY A 114 1.55 -14.99 6.22
N ASP A 115 1.54 -14.53 7.45
CA ASP A 115 0.61 -13.50 7.91
C ASP A 115 0.69 -12.27 7.03
N THR A 116 -0.42 -11.55 6.93
CA THR A 116 -0.41 -10.28 6.22
C THR A 116 0.18 -9.20 7.12
N TYR A 117 1.23 -8.56 6.61
CA TYR A 117 1.91 -7.50 7.32
C TYR A 117 1.87 -6.20 6.53
N LEU A 118 1.44 -5.13 7.18
CA LEU A 118 1.56 -3.76 6.68
C LEU A 118 2.58 -3.00 7.53
N SER A 119 3.36 -2.11 6.92
CA SER A 119 4.23 -1.18 7.65
C SER A 119 3.38 -0.13 8.37
N PRO A 120 3.16 -0.22 9.69
CA PRO A 120 2.13 0.56 10.38
C PRO A 120 2.42 2.06 10.43
N SER A 121 3.66 2.47 10.15
CA SER A 121 4.02 3.88 10.02
C SER A 121 3.46 4.54 8.75
N LEU A 122 3.23 3.76 7.70
CA LEU A 122 2.78 4.24 6.40
C LEU A 122 1.41 3.70 5.99
N PHE A 123 1.08 2.47 6.39
CA PHE A 123 -0.12 1.76 5.94
C PHE A 123 -0.84 1.16 7.13
N GLN A 124 -2.13 1.43 7.25
CA GLN A 124 -2.97 0.92 8.33
C GLN A 124 -4.24 0.30 7.74
N TYR A 125 -4.76 -0.73 8.38
CA TYR A 125 -6.05 -1.30 7.99
C TYR A 125 -7.18 -0.27 8.12
N GLY A 126 -8.13 -0.30 7.20
CA GLY A 126 -9.38 0.44 7.33
C GLY A 126 -10.18 -0.01 8.55
N SER A 127 -11.09 0.84 9.03
CA SER A 127 -11.87 0.57 10.25
C SER A 127 -12.85 -0.61 10.11
N SER A 128 -13.22 -0.98 8.88
CA SER A 128 -14.06 -2.15 8.56
C SER A 128 -13.28 -3.45 8.45
N VAL A 129 -11.94 -3.36 8.37
CA VAL A 129 -11.09 -4.53 8.17
C VAL A 129 -10.86 -5.26 9.49
N TYR A 130 -11.07 -6.55 9.48
CA TYR A 130 -10.79 -7.45 10.60
C TYR A 130 -9.93 -8.63 10.13
N ASN A 131 -9.26 -9.30 11.06
CA ASN A 131 -8.46 -10.48 10.76
C ASN A 131 -9.27 -11.75 10.93
N ILE A 132 -9.08 -12.67 9.99
CA ILE A 132 -9.41 -14.08 10.18
C ILE A 132 -8.11 -14.88 10.35
N THR A 133 -8.21 -16.00 11.05
CA THR A 133 -7.13 -16.99 11.12
C THR A 133 -7.53 -18.25 10.35
N ILE A 134 -6.64 -18.67 9.45
CA ILE A 134 -6.79 -19.91 8.67
C ILE A 134 -5.83 -20.94 9.24
N PHE A 135 -6.36 -22.11 9.60
CA PHE A 135 -5.62 -23.26 10.13
C PHE A 135 -5.54 -24.35 9.07
N TYR A 136 -4.35 -24.69 8.64
CA TYR A 136 -4.10 -25.71 7.62
C TYR A 136 -3.67 -27.06 8.25
N ASN A 137 -3.94 -28.15 7.55
CA ASN A 137 -3.54 -29.50 7.93
C ASN A 137 -3.98 -29.86 9.35
N CYS A 138 -5.27 -29.70 9.62
CA CYS A 138 -5.86 -30.08 10.92
C CYS A 138 -6.19 -31.56 10.95
N SER A 139 -5.69 -32.27 11.97
CA SER A 139 -5.73 -33.74 12.03
C SER A 139 -7.10 -34.36 12.31
N SER A 140 -8.08 -33.60 12.79
CA SER A 140 -9.43 -34.10 13.05
C SER A 140 -10.47 -32.98 12.98
N THR A 141 -11.60 -33.29 12.34
CA THR A 141 -12.77 -32.41 12.27
C THR A 141 -14.01 -33.03 12.93
N SER A 142 -13.85 -34.12 13.69
CA SER A 142 -14.94 -34.70 14.45
C SER A 142 -15.26 -33.82 15.66
N ASN A 143 -16.41 -33.15 15.66
CA ASN A 143 -16.88 -32.16 16.64
C ASN A 143 -16.37 -30.73 16.42
N ILE A 144 -16.32 -30.28 15.18
CA ILE A 144 -16.03 -28.85 14.90
C ILE A 144 -17.18 -28.04 15.47
N ASP A 145 -16.82 -27.00 16.26
CA ASP A 145 -17.74 -25.96 16.67
C ASP A 145 -18.30 -25.23 15.44
N THR A 146 -19.60 -24.93 15.45
CA THR A 146 -20.27 -24.27 14.31
C THR A 146 -19.75 -22.87 14.01
N SER A 147 -18.97 -22.27 14.91
CA SER A 147 -18.27 -20.99 14.68
C SER A 147 -17.06 -21.12 13.76
N LEU A 148 -16.56 -22.35 13.56
CA LEU A 148 -15.41 -22.64 12.70
C LEU A 148 -15.90 -23.10 11.32
N ALA A 149 -15.56 -22.37 10.28
CA ALA A 149 -15.79 -22.80 8.92
C ALA A 149 -14.73 -23.81 8.48
N ALA A 150 -15.12 -24.81 7.69
CA ALA A 150 -14.26 -25.89 7.25
C ALA A 150 -14.29 -26.09 5.74
N PHE A 151 -13.13 -26.41 5.16
CA PHE A 151 -13.00 -26.91 3.78
C PHE A 151 -11.80 -27.82 3.63
N LYS A 152 -11.59 -28.37 2.44
CA LYS A 152 -10.44 -29.25 2.17
C LYS A 152 -9.44 -28.61 1.21
N CYS A 153 -8.16 -28.72 1.55
CA CYS A 153 -7.04 -28.48 0.67
C CYS A 153 -6.42 -29.83 0.27
N GLY A 154 -6.90 -30.38 -0.84
CA GLY A 154 -6.61 -31.77 -1.19
C GLY A 154 -7.24 -32.73 -0.19
N TYR A 155 -6.42 -33.52 0.49
CA TYR A 155 -6.87 -34.46 1.55
C TYR A 155 -6.86 -33.83 2.94
N GLU A 156 -6.24 -32.66 3.11
CA GLU A 156 -6.06 -32.00 4.39
C GLU A 156 -7.26 -31.14 4.76
N ASN A 157 -7.64 -31.20 6.03
CA ASN A 157 -8.70 -30.32 6.56
C ASN A 157 -8.11 -28.95 6.83
N THR A 158 -8.85 -27.93 6.39
CA THR A 158 -8.52 -26.52 6.62
C THR A 158 -9.70 -25.88 7.31
N LEU A 159 -9.42 -25.12 8.35
CA LEU A 159 -10.41 -24.41 9.15
C LEU A 159 -10.13 -22.93 9.10
N PHE A 160 -11.14 -22.11 9.23
CA PHE A 160 -10.97 -20.67 9.41
C PHE A 160 -12.08 -20.08 10.28
N THR A 161 -11.78 -19.00 10.94
CA THR A 161 -12.74 -18.25 11.74
C THR A 161 -12.27 -16.80 11.90
N ASP A 162 -13.18 -15.92 12.25
CA ASP A 162 -12.85 -14.57 12.68
C ASP A 162 -12.12 -14.60 14.03
N GLY A 163 -11.26 -13.62 14.23
CA GLY A 163 -10.47 -13.46 15.43
C GLY A 163 -8.97 -13.71 15.26
N VAL A 164 -8.24 -13.30 16.27
CA VAL A 164 -6.78 -13.42 16.32
C VAL A 164 -6.36 -14.77 16.91
N GLU A 165 -5.27 -15.30 16.41
CA GLU A 165 -4.74 -16.61 16.77
C GLU A 165 -4.72 -16.90 18.28
N TYR A 166 -4.18 -15.98 19.08
CA TYR A 166 -4.04 -16.18 20.52
C TYR A 166 -5.38 -16.46 21.22
N GLU A 167 -6.44 -15.72 20.87
CA GLU A 167 -7.76 -15.90 21.47
C GLU A 167 -8.40 -17.21 21.01
N LEU A 168 -8.19 -17.57 19.74
CA LEU A 168 -8.70 -18.80 19.16
C LEU A 168 -8.03 -20.03 19.78
N LEU A 169 -6.71 -20.04 19.97
CA LEU A 169 -5.99 -21.13 20.61
C LEU A 169 -6.37 -21.30 22.10
N ARG A 170 -6.70 -20.20 22.75
CA ARG A 170 -7.21 -20.23 24.13
C ARG A 170 -8.61 -20.85 24.20
N THR A 171 -9.47 -20.54 23.23
CA THR A 171 -10.84 -21.08 23.16
C THR A 171 -10.88 -22.50 22.66
N PHE A 172 -10.03 -22.79 21.67
CA PHE A 172 -9.93 -24.09 20.99
C PHE A 172 -8.49 -24.62 21.00
N PRO A 173 -7.96 -25.09 22.13
CA PRO A 173 -6.56 -25.50 22.26
C PRO A 173 -6.12 -26.59 21.28
N TRP A 174 -7.06 -27.38 20.77
CA TRP A 174 -6.79 -28.43 19.79
C TRP A 174 -6.36 -27.88 18.41
N LEU A 175 -6.61 -26.60 18.11
CA LEU A 175 -6.13 -25.93 16.88
C LEU A 175 -4.59 -25.84 16.83
N GLU A 176 -3.90 -25.89 17.96
CA GLU A 176 -2.43 -25.99 18.01
C GLU A 176 -1.87 -27.20 17.27
N ARG A 177 -2.71 -28.25 17.09
CA ARG A 177 -2.34 -29.46 16.35
C ARG A 177 -2.48 -29.32 14.84
N CYS A 178 -3.00 -28.21 14.34
CA CYS A 178 -2.96 -27.91 12.92
C CYS A 178 -1.50 -27.61 12.50
N GLY A 179 -1.13 -28.01 11.30
CA GLY A 179 0.27 -27.92 10.85
C GLY A 179 0.73 -26.49 10.63
N ARG A 180 -0.20 -25.53 10.45
CA ARG A 180 0.11 -24.13 10.18
C ARG A 180 -1.11 -23.25 10.35
N GLN A 181 -0.87 -22.01 10.77
CA GLN A 181 -1.86 -20.94 10.83
C GLN A 181 -1.38 -19.71 10.04
N VAL A 182 -2.34 -18.94 9.51
CA VAL A 182 -2.09 -17.70 8.78
C VAL A 182 -3.17 -16.69 9.10
N GLN A 183 -2.77 -15.49 9.51
CA GLN A 183 -3.68 -14.37 9.73
C GLN A 183 -3.79 -13.51 8.46
N VAL A 184 -5.01 -13.23 8.06
CA VAL A 184 -5.30 -12.45 6.85
C VAL A 184 -6.42 -11.43 7.09
N PRO A 185 -6.29 -10.21 6.58
CA PRO A 185 -7.32 -9.19 6.69
C PRO A 185 -8.45 -9.44 5.70
N LEU A 186 -9.67 -9.23 6.13
CA LEU A 186 -10.87 -9.22 5.31
C LEU A 186 -11.67 -7.92 5.53
N ASP A 187 -12.37 -7.50 4.49
CA ASP A 187 -13.28 -6.35 4.48
C ASP A 187 -14.66 -6.77 3.92
N VAL A 188 -15.17 -7.88 4.43
CA VAL A 188 -16.47 -8.45 4.09
C VAL A 188 -17.07 -9.06 5.35
N VAL A 189 -18.40 -9.19 5.40
CA VAL A 189 -19.06 -9.85 6.54
C VAL A 189 -18.67 -11.33 6.58
N TYR A 190 -18.22 -11.80 7.73
CA TYR A 190 -17.82 -13.20 7.93
C TYR A 190 -19.02 -14.14 7.73
N ASP A 191 -18.80 -15.21 6.97
CA ASP A 191 -19.78 -16.28 6.75
C ASP A 191 -19.14 -17.65 7.05
N SER A 192 -19.50 -18.22 8.20
CA SER A 192 -19.01 -19.55 8.61
C SER A 192 -19.48 -20.69 7.70
N ASN A 193 -20.58 -20.50 6.94
CA ASN A 193 -21.12 -21.51 6.04
C ASN A 193 -20.56 -21.40 4.61
N GLY A 194 -19.90 -20.29 4.28
CA GLY A 194 -19.42 -20.02 2.92
C GLY A 194 -18.20 -20.84 2.50
N GLY A 195 -17.49 -21.45 3.45
CA GLY A 195 -16.36 -22.33 3.21
C GLY A 195 -15.29 -21.71 2.28
N ARG A 196 -14.77 -22.54 1.36
CA ARG A 196 -13.71 -22.12 0.43
C ARG A 196 -14.14 -21.01 -0.52
N ASP A 197 -15.39 -21.02 -0.98
CA ASP A 197 -15.88 -20.04 -1.96
C ASP A 197 -16.02 -18.66 -1.32
N PHE A 198 -16.42 -18.60 -0.06
CA PHE A 198 -16.39 -17.36 0.70
C PHE A 198 -14.97 -16.76 0.75
N LEU A 199 -13.97 -17.55 1.14
CA LEU A 199 -12.58 -17.07 1.19
C LEU A 199 -12.07 -16.60 -0.17
N LYS A 200 -12.38 -17.34 -1.24
CA LYS A 200 -12.01 -16.96 -2.60
C LYS A 200 -12.61 -15.61 -3.00
N GLN A 201 -13.90 -15.43 -2.70
CA GLN A 201 -14.59 -14.15 -2.96
C GLN A 201 -13.99 -13.02 -2.12
N ALA A 202 -13.80 -13.24 -0.82
CA ALA A 202 -13.24 -12.25 0.10
C ALA A 202 -11.83 -11.81 -0.33
N PHE A 203 -10.93 -12.75 -0.64
CA PHE A 203 -9.59 -12.43 -1.11
C PHE A 203 -9.57 -11.73 -2.47
N THR A 204 -10.52 -12.07 -3.36
CA THR A 204 -10.65 -11.38 -4.63
C THR A 204 -11.20 -9.96 -4.46
N SER A 205 -12.07 -9.73 -3.48
CA SER A 205 -12.60 -8.39 -3.16
C SER A 205 -11.50 -7.46 -2.63
N GLY A 206 -10.59 -7.99 -1.84
CA GLY A 206 -9.53 -7.23 -1.19
C GLY A 206 -9.99 -6.57 0.10
N PHE A 207 -9.12 -5.76 0.67
CA PHE A 207 -9.36 -5.06 1.93
C PHE A 207 -8.88 -3.60 1.86
N LEU A 208 -9.53 -2.75 2.63
CA LEU A 208 -9.26 -1.32 2.69
C LEU A 208 -7.99 -1.04 3.51
N VAL A 209 -7.13 -0.19 2.96
CA VAL A 209 -5.91 0.30 3.61
C VAL A 209 -5.88 1.82 3.57
N ASN A 210 -5.66 2.44 4.71
CA ASN A 210 -5.33 3.85 4.82
C ASN A 210 -3.82 4.01 4.68
N TYR A 211 -3.38 5.03 3.93
CA TYR A 211 -1.95 5.35 3.86
C TYR A 211 -1.68 6.76 4.38
N THR A 212 -0.54 6.93 5.03
CA THR A 212 -0.13 8.21 5.60
C THR A 212 1.00 8.80 4.77
N VAL A 213 0.79 10.03 4.31
CA VAL A 213 1.83 10.84 3.71
C VAL A 213 2.40 11.75 4.80
N LEU A 214 3.52 11.35 5.39
CA LEU A 214 4.21 12.24 6.32
C LEU A 214 4.65 13.47 5.54
N ASN A 215 4.17 14.65 5.90
CA ASN A 215 4.68 15.91 5.39
C ASN A 215 6.11 16.06 5.93
N THR A 216 7.10 15.64 5.15
CA THR A 216 8.47 16.10 5.38
C THR A 216 8.46 17.57 5.02
N VAL A 217 8.44 18.44 6.02
CA VAL A 217 8.80 19.84 5.84
C VAL A 217 10.16 19.82 5.10
N PRO A 218 10.36 20.59 4.01
CA PRO A 218 11.66 20.69 3.38
C PRO A 218 12.64 21.15 4.44
N VAL A 219 13.51 20.24 4.87
CA VAL A 219 14.57 20.58 5.81
C VAL A 219 15.55 21.43 5.02
N ASP A 220 15.72 22.68 5.47
CA ASP A 220 16.74 23.58 5.01
C ASP A 220 18.09 22.84 4.88
N ASN A 221 18.81 23.08 3.79
CA ASN A 221 20.01 22.37 3.33
C ASN A 221 21.20 22.31 4.31
N ASN A 222 21.00 22.61 5.58
CA ASN A 222 22.05 22.60 6.63
C ASN A 222 21.86 21.53 7.71
N THR A 223 20.84 20.69 7.67
CA THR A 223 20.69 19.57 8.59
C THR A 223 20.81 18.26 7.81
N LYS A 224 21.85 17.48 8.14
CA LYS A 224 22.07 16.13 7.64
C LYS A 224 20.79 15.33 7.80
N GLU A 225 20.29 14.83 6.69
CA GLU A 225 19.21 13.87 6.57
C GLU A 225 19.44 12.73 7.57
N LEU A 226 18.63 12.69 8.63
CA LEU A 226 18.48 11.49 9.43
C LEU A 226 17.62 10.55 8.59
N LEU A 227 18.28 9.76 7.77
CA LEU A 227 17.70 8.56 7.19
C LEU A 227 17.25 7.68 8.36
N VAL A 228 15.96 7.60 8.60
CA VAL A 228 15.41 6.52 9.42
C VAL A 228 15.62 5.26 8.58
N ASP A 229 16.66 4.52 8.92
CA ASP A 229 16.95 3.22 8.37
C ASP A 229 15.85 2.26 8.84
N ASP A 230 15.03 1.81 7.91
CA ASP A 230 13.95 0.83 8.14
C ASP A 230 14.49 -0.60 8.42
N SER A 231 15.77 -0.73 8.75
CA SER A 231 16.42 -2.02 9.07
C SER A 231 16.42 -2.39 10.56
N ALA A 232 15.59 -1.74 11.40
CA ALA A 232 15.44 -2.16 12.79
C ALA A 232 14.67 -3.48 12.86
N THR A 233 15.41 -4.57 12.81
CA THR A 233 14.96 -5.91 13.21
C THR A 233 14.65 -5.90 14.70
N TRP A 234 13.37 -5.91 15.04
CA TRP A 234 12.94 -6.20 16.39
C TRP A 234 12.97 -7.71 16.60
N TYR A 235 13.95 -8.21 17.36
CA TYR A 235 13.86 -9.48 18.07
C TYR A 235 13.30 -9.16 19.46
N PRO A 236 12.17 -9.72 19.89
CA PRO A 236 11.81 -9.73 21.31
C PRO A 236 12.58 -10.86 21.99
N ASP A 237 13.24 -10.54 23.10
CA ASP A 237 13.70 -11.49 24.12
C ASP A 237 12.52 -12.17 24.85
#